data_961c2084d22eb1d4c723b431685fb31e
#
_entry.id   961c2084d22eb1d4c723b431685fb31e
#
_cell.length_a   1.000
_cell.length_b   1.000
_cell.length_c   1.000
_cell.angle_alpha   90.00
_cell.angle_beta   90.00
_cell.angle_gamma   90.00
#
_symmetry.space_group_name_H-M   'P 1'
#
loop_
_entity.id
_entity.type
_entity.pdbx_description
1 polymer ?
#
loop_
_entity_poly.entity_id
_entity_poly.type
_entity_poly.pdbx_seq_one_letter_code
_entity_poly.pdbx_strand_id
1 'polypeptide(L)'
;MNKHQNDFIPYGCPSVDDSDINAVCNVLRGNWLSQGPSIGEFEEKIAHYCGVRYAVVVSSGTAALHLACMAIGLSKGDYHWTSPVTFVATSNCGVYCGSRPEFVDIDTGTYNMDVAILEEKLIDAKEEGRLPKVVIPVHFAGLPCDMKSIHALSEEYGFQIIEDACHAFGAKYRTKSGEWAKVGSCNHSD
;
A
#
# COMPACT_ATOMS: atom_id res chain seq x y z
N MET A 1 39.36 -5.20 -16.58
CA MET A 1 38.49 -4.20 -15.94
C MET A 1 37.81 -3.38 -17.03
N ASN A 2 36.64 -3.78 -17.48
CA ASN A 2 35.92 -3.09 -18.56
C ASN A 2 35.12 -1.90 -18.01
N LYS A 3 35.61 -0.70 -18.28
CA LYS A 3 34.94 0.57 -18.03
C LYS A 3 34.01 0.92 -19.20
N HIS A 4 32.94 0.21 -19.42
CA HIS A 4 31.77 0.61 -20.21
C HIS A 4 30.60 -0.22 -19.73
N GLN A 5 30.30 -0.11 -18.45
CA GLN A 5 29.00 -0.56 -17.95
C GLN A 5 28.06 0.61 -18.12
N ASN A 6 27.10 0.43 -19.00
CA ASN A 6 26.03 1.30 -19.46
C ASN A 6 25.58 2.36 -18.43
N ASP A 7 25.39 3.59 -18.93
CA ASP A 7 24.66 4.68 -18.23
C ASP A 7 23.15 4.35 -18.01
N PHE A 8 22.79 3.08 -18.02
CA PHE A 8 21.42 2.63 -17.77
C PHE A 8 21.14 2.61 -16.27
N ILE A 9 20.23 3.46 -15.85
CA ILE A 9 19.69 3.47 -14.48
C ILE A 9 18.48 2.54 -14.45
N PRO A 10 18.57 1.39 -13.78
CA PRO A 10 17.42 0.49 -13.67
C PRO A 10 16.32 1.11 -12.81
N TYR A 11 15.06 0.77 -13.09
CA TYR A 11 13.91 1.20 -12.30
C TYR A 11 14.03 0.82 -10.82
N GLY A 12 14.59 -0.33 -10.53
CA GLY A 12 14.91 -0.79 -9.19
C GLY A 12 16.10 -1.73 -9.19
N CYS A 13 16.90 -1.65 -8.16
CA CYS A 13 18.00 -2.57 -7.92
C CYS A 13 17.97 -3.02 -6.46
N PRO A 14 17.82 -4.32 -6.19
CA PRO A 14 17.88 -4.83 -4.82
C PRO A 14 19.26 -4.61 -4.23
N SER A 15 19.31 -4.23 -2.97
CA SER A 15 20.55 -4.22 -2.17
C SER A 15 20.54 -5.47 -1.30
N VAL A 16 21.39 -6.43 -1.63
CA VAL A 16 21.54 -7.71 -0.92
C VAL A 16 22.97 -7.82 -0.46
N ASP A 17 23.17 -8.09 0.82
CA ASP A 17 24.49 -8.32 1.41
C ASP A 17 24.65 -9.73 2.00
N ASP A 18 25.82 -9.99 2.57
CA ASP A 18 26.11 -11.31 3.15
C ASP A 18 25.22 -11.65 4.36
N SER A 19 24.68 -10.66 5.05
CA SER A 19 23.75 -10.91 6.17
C SER A 19 22.42 -11.45 5.67
N ASP A 20 21.91 -10.93 4.55
CA ASP A 20 20.70 -11.40 3.88
C ASP A 20 20.87 -12.83 3.39
N ILE A 21 22.00 -13.09 2.70
CA ILE A 21 22.34 -14.41 2.20
C ILE A 21 22.43 -15.43 3.34
N ASN A 22 23.11 -15.08 4.43
CA ASN A 22 23.26 -15.95 5.59
C ASN A 22 21.92 -16.23 6.27
N ALA A 23 21.03 -15.24 6.37
CA ALA A 23 19.69 -15.43 6.93
C ALA A 23 18.89 -16.46 6.13
N VAL A 24 18.88 -16.36 4.80
CA VAL A 24 18.22 -17.34 3.92
C VAL A 24 18.87 -18.72 4.05
N CYS A 25 20.20 -18.81 4.03
CA CYS A 25 20.92 -20.07 4.19
C CYS A 25 20.60 -20.75 5.53
N ASN A 26 20.47 -19.99 6.61
CA ASN A 26 20.13 -20.54 7.92
C ASN A 26 18.72 -21.14 7.94
N VAL A 27 17.73 -20.49 7.31
CA VAL A 27 16.40 -21.08 7.15
C VAL A 27 16.44 -22.37 6.33
N LEU A 28 17.17 -22.37 5.21
CA LEU A 28 17.30 -23.56 4.34
C LEU A 28 18.00 -24.73 5.03
N ARG A 29 18.92 -24.48 5.95
CA ARG A 29 19.60 -25.51 6.77
C ARG A 29 18.78 -25.95 7.98
N GLY A 30 17.72 -25.22 8.30
CA GLY A 30 16.84 -25.53 9.42
C GLY A 30 15.81 -26.63 9.08
N ASN A 31 14.94 -26.91 10.05
CA ASN A 31 13.92 -27.95 9.92
C ASN A 31 12.60 -27.46 9.33
N TRP A 32 12.45 -26.14 9.12
CA TRP A 32 11.21 -25.52 8.67
C TRP A 32 11.42 -24.68 7.42
N LEU A 33 11.01 -25.19 6.27
CA LEU A 33 11.06 -24.51 4.97
C LEU A 33 9.74 -23.79 4.62
N SER A 34 8.65 -24.16 5.31
CA SER A 34 7.34 -23.54 5.15
C SER A 34 6.68 -23.40 6.52
N GLN A 35 5.95 -22.31 6.72
CA GLN A 35 5.21 -22.02 7.97
C GLN A 35 6.07 -22.12 9.25
N GLY A 36 7.35 -21.86 9.13
CA GLY A 36 8.30 -21.92 10.25
C GLY A 36 8.29 -20.66 11.12
N PRO A 37 9.10 -20.64 12.18
CA PRO A 37 9.16 -19.53 13.13
C PRO A 37 9.58 -18.19 12.51
N SER A 38 10.32 -18.21 11.41
CA SER A 38 10.77 -17.00 10.70
C SER A 38 9.62 -16.10 10.21
N ILE A 39 8.43 -16.68 9.96
CA ILE A 39 7.24 -15.90 9.58
C ILE A 39 6.80 -15.04 10.76
N GLY A 40 6.57 -15.65 11.94
CA GLY A 40 6.15 -14.93 13.14
C GLY A 40 7.18 -13.88 13.57
N GLU A 41 8.47 -14.21 13.53
CA GLU A 41 9.56 -13.25 13.82
C GLU A 41 9.54 -12.05 12.86
N PHE A 42 9.22 -12.27 11.58
CA PHE A 42 9.12 -11.19 10.60
C PHE A 42 7.87 -10.34 10.85
N GLU A 43 6.72 -10.95 11.13
CA GLU A 43 5.49 -10.25 11.50
C GLU A 43 5.68 -9.37 12.73
N GLU A 44 6.31 -9.89 13.79
CA GLU A 44 6.63 -9.13 15.00
C GLU A 44 7.55 -7.94 14.72
N LYS A 45 8.59 -8.13 13.91
CA LYS A 45 9.52 -7.06 13.52
C LYS A 45 8.83 -5.96 12.71
N ILE A 46 7.97 -6.33 11.76
CA ILE A 46 7.18 -5.37 10.97
C ILE A 46 6.21 -4.61 11.87
N ALA A 47 5.46 -5.31 12.71
CA ALA A 47 4.52 -4.69 13.63
C ALA A 47 5.23 -3.69 14.57
N HIS A 48 6.36 -4.10 15.15
CA HIS A 48 7.18 -3.23 15.99
C HIS A 48 7.73 -2.02 15.21
N TYR A 49 8.24 -2.25 14.00
CA TYR A 49 8.78 -1.17 13.16
C TYR A 49 7.71 -0.14 12.80
N CYS A 50 6.53 -0.57 12.39
CA CYS A 50 5.42 0.32 12.02
C CYS A 50 4.72 0.93 13.24
N GLY A 51 4.88 0.35 14.44
CA GLY A 51 4.19 0.76 15.65
C GLY A 51 2.74 0.32 15.70
N VAL A 52 2.40 -0.78 15.01
CA VAL A 52 1.07 -1.38 14.95
C VAL A 52 0.98 -2.63 15.81
N ARG A 53 -0.25 -3.04 16.10
CA ARG A 53 -0.49 -4.22 16.96
C ARG A 53 -0.22 -5.54 16.24
N TYR A 54 -0.50 -5.61 14.96
CA TYR A 54 -0.39 -6.81 14.16
C TYR A 54 0.22 -6.51 12.79
N ALA A 55 0.93 -7.50 12.26
CA ALA A 55 1.31 -7.58 10.86
C ALA A 55 1.03 -9.01 10.38
N VAL A 56 0.70 -9.18 9.12
CA VAL A 56 0.45 -10.48 8.50
C VAL A 56 1.30 -10.60 7.25
N VAL A 57 2.11 -11.64 7.20
CA VAL A 57 2.98 -11.94 6.05
C VAL A 57 2.25 -12.83 5.06
N VAL A 58 2.31 -12.44 3.81
CA VAL A 58 1.71 -13.15 2.68
C VAL A 58 2.71 -13.29 1.54
N SER A 59 2.38 -14.04 0.52
CA SER A 59 3.30 -14.41 -0.58
C SER A 59 3.70 -13.25 -1.50
N SER A 60 2.93 -12.17 -1.54
CA SER A 60 3.18 -11.00 -2.40
C SER A 60 2.34 -9.80 -1.99
N GLY A 61 2.73 -8.59 -2.42
CA GLY A 61 1.90 -7.39 -2.27
C GLY A 61 0.53 -7.53 -2.93
N THR A 62 0.44 -8.21 -4.07
CA THR A 62 -0.84 -8.53 -4.73
C THR A 62 -1.77 -9.34 -3.83
N ALA A 63 -1.24 -10.34 -3.13
CA ALA A 63 -2.00 -11.13 -2.16
C ALA A 63 -2.41 -10.29 -0.95
N ALA A 64 -1.52 -9.40 -0.47
CA ALA A 64 -1.81 -8.51 0.64
C ALA A 64 -3.00 -7.58 0.32
N LEU A 65 -2.95 -6.89 -0.82
CA LEU A 65 -4.04 -6.00 -1.27
C LEU A 65 -5.36 -6.75 -1.44
N HIS A 66 -5.34 -7.96 -2.03
CA HIS A 66 -6.55 -8.77 -2.19
C HIS A 66 -7.13 -9.18 -0.84
N LEU A 67 -6.30 -9.66 0.09
CA LEU A 67 -6.74 -10.04 1.43
C LEU A 67 -7.26 -8.85 2.23
N ALA A 68 -6.65 -7.67 2.10
CA ALA A 68 -7.16 -6.44 2.71
C ALA A 68 -8.56 -6.10 2.18
N CYS A 69 -8.77 -6.15 0.85
CA CYS A 69 -10.10 -5.97 0.24
C CYS A 69 -11.13 -6.97 0.77
N MET A 70 -10.74 -8.24 0.93
CA MET A 70 -11.61 -9.27 1.51
C MET A 70 -11.92 -8.99 2.99
N ALA A 71 -10.94 -8.55 3.77
CA ALA A 71 -11.10 -8.28 5.19
C ALA A 71 -12.11 -7.16 5.47
N ILE A 72 -12.12 -6.11 4.64
CA ILE A 72 -13.11 -5.02 4.72
C ILE A 72 -14.46 -5.40 4.07
N GLY A 73 -14.60 -6.63 3.58
CA GLY A 73 -15.84 -7.15 2.98
C GLY A 73 -16.19 -6.54 1.63
N LEU A 74 -15.17 -6.12 0.85
CA LEU A 74 -15.40 -5.63 -0.52
C LEU A 74 -15.99 -6.73 -1.39
N SER A 75 -17.04 -6.43 -2.16
CA SER A 75 -17.83 -7.46 -2.85
C SER A 75 -18.48 -6.95 -4.14
N LYS A 76 -19.21 -7.84 -4.82
CA LYS A 76 -19.95 -7.51 -6.03
C LYS A 76 -20.99 -6.42 -5.75
N GLY A 77 -20.96 -5.37 -6.56
CA GLY A 77 -21.82 -4.20 -6.43
C GLY A 77 -21.15 -3.00 -5.78
N ASP A 78 -20.07 -3.23 -5.03
CA ASP A 78 -19.26 -2.15 -4.45
C ASP A 78 -18.37 -1.49 -5.50
N TYR A 79 -17.91 -0.27 -5.21
CA TYR A 79 -16.88 0.45 -5.94
C TYR A 79 -15.61 0.55 -5.10
N HIS A 80 -14.45 0.49 -5.76
CA HIS A 80 -13.17 0.84 -5.17
C HIS A 80 -12.41 1.77 -6.09
N TRP A 81 -11.73 2.75 -5.51
CA TRP A 81 -11.01 3.77 -6.25
C TRP A 81 -9.53 3.75 -5.95
N THR A 82 -8.72 3.97 -6.98
CA THR A 82 -7.27 4.12 -6.87
C THR A 82 -6.75 5.11 -7.91
N SER A 83 -5.45 5.40 -7.92
CA SER A 83 -4.86 6.21 -8.98
C SER A 83 -4.53 5.36 -10.22
N PRO A 84 -4.51 5.95 -11.44
CA PRO A 84 -4.16 5.23 -12.67
C PRO A 84 -2.67 4.91 -12.77
N VAL A 85 -1.81 5.66 -12.06
CA VAL A 85 -0.36 5.47 -12.05
C VAL A 85 0.01 4.55 -10.89
N THR A 86 -0.06 3.24 -11.15
CA THR A 86 0.24 2.20 -10.17
C THR A 86 0.51 0.86 -10.86
N PHE A 87 0.99 -0.11 -10.10
CA PHE A 87 0.98 -1.49 -10.55
C PHE A 87 -0.46 -2.01 -10.60
N VAL A 88 -0.79 -2.79 -11.62
CA VAL A 88 -2.16 -3.25 -11.88
C VAL A 88 -2.82 -3.99 -10.71
N ALA A 89 -2.06 -4.55 -9.79
CA ALA A 89 -2.59 -5.25 -8.61
C ALA A 89 -3.44 -4.35 -7.72
N THR A 90 -3.13 -3.05 -7.63
CA THR A 90 -3.88 -2.08 -6.80
C THR A 90 -5.32 -1.91 -7.29
N SER A 91 -5.54 -2.00 -8.60
CA SER A 91 -6.89 -2.01 -9.19
C SER A 91 -7.50 -3.42 -9.16
N ASN A 92 -6.71 -4.45 -9.51
CA ASN A 92 -7.24 -5.80 -9.65
C ASN A 92 -7.63 -6.45 -8.31
N CYS A 93 -7.07 -6.02 -7.19
CA CYS A 93 -7.41 -6.59 -5.87
C CYS A 93 -8.91 -6.50 -5.56
N GLY A 94 -9.55 -5.38 -5.88
CA GLY A 94 -10.99 -5.23 -5.74
C GLY A 94 -11.78 -5.98 -6.81
N VAL A 95 -11.24 -6.07 -8.03
CA VAL A 95 -11.88 -6.86 -9.12
C VAL A 95 -11.97 -8.33 -8.74
N TYR A 96 -10.95 -8.87 -8.05
CA TYR A 96 -11.00 -10.26 -7.55
C TYR A 96 -12.10 -10.48 -6.51
N CYS A 97 -12.50 -9.44 -5.79
CA CYS A 97 -13.65 -9.45 -4.89
C CYS A 97 -14.99 -9.20 -5.61
N GLY A 98 -14.97 -8.92 -6.92
CA GLY A 98 -16.16 -8.63 -7.73
C GLY A 98 -16.58 -7.16 -7.72
N SER A 99 -15.83 -6.27 -7.10
CA SER A 99 -16.10 -4.84 -7.09
C SER A 99 -15.67 -4.16 -8.40
N ARG A 100 -16.16 -2.93 -8.62
CA ARG A 100 -15.89 -2.14 -9.82
C ARG A 100 -14.77 -1.14 -9.53
N PRO A 101 -13.66 -1.18 -10.30
CA PRO A 101 -12.59 -0.19 -10.17
C PRO A 101 -13.00 1.13 -10.83
N GLU A 102 -12.66 2.24 -10.19
CA GLU A 102 -12.61 3.56 -10.77
C GLU A 102 -11.30 4.26 -10.40
N PHE A 103 -10.94 5.29 -11.17
CA PHE A 103 -9.67 5.96 -11.00
C PHE A 103 -9.87 7.43 -10.61
N VAL A 104 -8.99 7.90 -9.75
CA VAL A 104 -8.79 9.31 -9.39
C VAL A 104 -7.45 9.72 -9.97
N ASP A 105 -7.41 10.80 -10.73
CA ASP A 105 -6.19 11.24 -11.40
C ASP A 105 -5.13 11.69 -10.39
N ILE A 106 -3.92 11.85 -10.86
CA ILE A 106 -2.76 12.17 -10.05
C ILE A 106 -2.45 13.67 -10.06
N ASP A 107 -1.87 14.16 -8.98
CA ASP A 107 -1.12 15.40 -8.98
C ASP A 107 0.17 15.23 -9.81
N THR A 108 0.38 16.08 -10.81
CA THR A 108 1.51 15.96 -11.74
C THR A 108 2.86 16.27 -11.13
N GLY A 109 2.89 16.92 -9.97
CA GLY A 109 4.12 17.21 -9.23
C GLY A 109 4.60 16.06 -8.35
N THR A 110 3.68 15.25 -7.83
CA THR A 110 3.98 14.15 -6.89
C THR A 110 3.74 12.77 -7.47
N TYR A 111 2.92 12.68 -8.53
CA TYR A 111 2.39 11.43 -9.10
C TYR A 111 1.51 10.61 -8.14
N ASN A 112 1.20 11.14 -6.98
CA ASN A 112 0.25 10.57 -6.04
C ASN A 112 -1.19 10.99 -6.39
N MET A 113 -2.18 10.30 -5.83
CA MET A 113 -3.59 10.64 -5.98
C MET A 113 -3.83 12.12 -5.64
N ASP A 114 -4.47 12.86 -6.54
CA ASP A 114 -4.84 14.24 -6.31
C ASP A 114 -6.06 14.33 -5.40
N VAL A 115 -5.90 14.98 -4.24
CA VAL A 115 -6.95 15.07 -3.23
C VAL A 115 -8.10 15.96 -3.69
N ALA A 116 -7.83 17.02 -4.46
CA ALA A 116 -8.89 17.89 -4.96
C ALA A 116 -9.76 17.15 -5.99
N ILE A 117 -9.13 16.39 -6.90
CA ILE A 117 -9.86 15.53 -7.85
C ILE A 117 -10.63 14.42 -7.13
N LEU A 118 -10.05 13.85 -6.05
CA LEU A 118 -10.76 12.88 -5.21
C LEU A 118 -12.02 13.49 -4.61
N GLU A 119 -11.93 14.69 -4.04
CA GLU A 119 -13.07 15.38 -3.43
C GLU A 119 -14.16 15.70 -4.46
N GLU A 120 -13.81 16.29 -5.61
CA GLU A 120 -14.75 16.55 -6.71
C GLU A 120 -15.48 15.27 -7.12
N LYS A 121 -14.74 14.18 -7.33
CA LYS A 121 -15.33 12.90 -7.71
C LYS A 121 -16.23 12.30 -6.63
N LEU A 122 -15.93 12.51 -5.35
CA LEU A 122 -16.77 12.06 -4.23
C LEU A 122 -18.10 12.82 -4.18
N ILE A 123 -18.08 14.12 -4.47
CA ILE A 123 -19.30 14.95 -4.56
C ILE A 123 -20.24 14.39 -5.63
N ASP A 124 -19.73 14.18 -6.85
CA ASP A 124 -20.52 13.64 -7.96
C ASP A 124 -21.05 12.23 -7.66
N ALA A 125 -20.18 11.38 -7.12
CA ALA A 125 -20.55 10.00 -6.77
C ALA A 125 -21.60 9.92 -5.64
N LYS A 126 -21.61 10.87 -4.73
CA LYS A 126 -22.64 10.96 -3.67
C LYS A 126 -24.00 11.27 -4.26
N GLU A 127 -24.08 12.20 -5.22
CA GLU A 127 -25.33 12.53 -5.93
C GLU A 127 -25.87 11.34 -6.74
N GLU A 128 -24.96 10.55 -7.32
CA GLU A 128 -25.28 9.38 -8.13
C GLU A 128 -25.50 8.09 -7.30
N GLY A 129 -25.28 8.11 -6.00
CA GLY A 129 -25.43 6.94 -5.13
C GLY A 129 -24.38 5.84 -5.39
N ARG A 130 -23.17 6.20 -5.85
CA ARG A 130 -22.09 5.26 -6.19
C ARG A 130 -20.75 5.59 -5.49
N LEU A 131 -20.85 6.05 -4.24
CA LEU A 131 -19.65 6.26 -3.44
C LEU A 131 -18.78 5.00 -3.37
N PRO A 132 -17.45 5.12 -3.33
CA PRO A 132 -16.57 3.99 -3.15
C PRO A 132 -16.73 3.40 -1.75
N LYS A 133 -16.63 2.10 -1.64
CA LYS A 133 -16.50 1.44 -0.35
C LYS A 133 -15.08 1.54 0.18
N VAL A 134 -14.10 1.56 -0.72
CA VAL A 134 -12.69 1.72 -0.39
C VAL A 134 -11.98 2.62 -1.39
N VAL A 135 -11.06 3.43 -0.88
CA VAL A 135 -10.07 4.16 -1.67
C VAL A 135 -8.69 3.58 -1.34
N ILE A 136 -7.90 3.33 -2.39
CA ILE A 136 -6.58 2.72 -2.27
C ILE A 136 -5.53 3.72 -2.78
N PRO A 137 -5.05 4.65 -1.94
CA PRO A 137 -3.95 5.54 -2.30
C PRO A 137 -2.65 4.75 -2.42
N VAL A 138 -1.85 5.08 -3.44
CA VAL A 138 -0.55 4.47 -3.71
C VAL A 138 0.54 5.47 -3.37
N HIS A 139 1.44 5.13 -2.51
CA HIS A 139 2.61 5.95 -2.17
C HIS A 139 3.68 5.81 -3.26
N PHE A 140 3.45 6.50 -4.37
CA PHE A 140 4.24 6.30 -5.59
C PHE A 140 5.71 6.65 -5.38
N ALA A 141 6.59 5.77 -5.86
CA ALA A 141 8.05 5.89 -5.74
C ALA A 141 8.57 6.18 -4.32
N GLY A 142 7.81 5.83 -3.29
CA GLY A 142 8.19 6.02 -1.89
C GLY A 142 7.75 7.35 -1.28
N LEU A 143 7.08 8.22 -2.05
CA LEU A 143 6.53 9.47 -1.53
C LEU A 143 5.13 9.22 -0.94
N PRO A 144 4.92 9.45 0.36
CA PRO A 144 3.59 9.29 0.95
C PRO A 144 2.56 10.24 0.33
N CYS A 145 1.34 9.75 0.11
CA CYS A 145 0.18 10.57 -0.24
C CYS A 145 -0.17 11.55 0.89
N ASP A 146 -0.99 12.57 0.60
CA ASP A 146 -1.59 13.39 1.66
C ASP A 146 -2.66 12.60 2.41
N MET A 147 -2.21 11.65 3.23
CA MET A 147 -3.07 10.76 4.00
C MET A 147 -4.00 11.49 4.96
N LYS A 148 -3.57 12.67 5.44
CA LYS A 148 -4.39 13.49 6.35
C LYS A 148 -5.66 13.98 5.66
N SER A 149 -5.53 14.48 4.43
CA SER A 149 -6.66 14.99 3.65
C SER A 149 -7.54 13.85 3.15
N ILE A 150 -6.93 12.74 2.68
CA ILE A 150 -7.68 11.54 2.27
C ILE A 150 -8.48 10.97 3.45
N HIS A 151 -7.91 10.91 4.64
CA HIS A 151 -8.61 10.45 5.85
C HIS A 151 -9.76 11.39 6.25
N ALA A 152 -9.60 12.70 6.13
CA ALA A 152 -10.69 13.64 6.39
C ALA A 152 -11.88 13.40 5.43
N LEU A 153 -11.60 13.13 4.16
CA LEU A 153 -12.63 12.76 3.18
C LEU A 153 -13.25 11.40 3.50
N SER A 154 -12.49 10.43 4.01
CA SER A 154 -13.06 9.14 4.40
C SER A 154 -14.04 9.27 5.56
N GLU A 155 -13.74 10.12 6.54
CA GLU A 155 -14.66 10.42 7.64
C GLU A 155 -15.95 11.11 7.16
N GLU A 156 -15.87 11.98 6.14
CA GLU A 156 -17.02 12.71 5.60
C GLU A 156 -17.91 11.84 4.69
N TYR A 157 -17.30 11.04 3.83
CA TYR A 157 -18.01 10.27 2.79
C TYR A 157 -18.21 8.80 3.15
N GLY A 158 -17.57 8.29 4.21
CA GLY A 158 -17.82 6.96 4.76
C GLY A 158 -17.13 5.82 4.01
N PHE A 159 -16.05 6.07 3.28
CA PHE A 159 -15.24 5.02 2.66
C PHE A 159 -14.09 4.59 3.57
N GLN A 160 -13.61 3.35 3.38
CA GLN A 160 -12.42 2.83 4.06
C GLN A 160 -11.15 3.09 3.24
N ILE A 161 -9.99 3.06 3.87
CA ILE A 161 -8.69 3.33 3.24
C ILE A 161 -7.78 2.11 3.36
N ILE A 162 -7.25 1.63 2.24
CA ILE A 162 -6.14 0.68 2.18
C ILE A 162 -4.92 1.38 1.59
N GLU A 163 -3.84 1.54 2.36
CA GLU A 163 -2.60 2.13 1.85
C GLU A 163 -1.82 1.11 1.01
N ASP A 164 -1.63 1.36 -0.29
CA ASP A 164 -0.64 0.62 -1.08
C ASP A 164 0.75 1.23 -0.85
N ALA A 165 1.47 0.64 0.06
CA ALA A 165 2.79 1.07 0.50
C ALA A 165 3.94 0.24 -0.09
N CYS A 166 3.70 -0.49 -1.18
CA CYS A 166 4.71 -1.39 -1.79
C CYS A 166 6.04 -0.70 -2.10
N HIS A 167 6.03 0.60 -2.40
CA HIS A 167 7.23 1.39 -2.66
C HIS A 167 7.71 2.21 -1.45
N ALA A 168 6.94 2.27 -0.37
CA ALA A 168 7.11 3.29 0.67
C ALA A 168 7.44 2.76 2.05
N PHE A 169 7.75 1.46 2.17
CA PHE A 169 8.18 0.90 3.46
C PHE A 169 9.44 1.63 3.94
N GLY A 170 9.38 2.22 5.14
CA GLY A 170 10.45 3.06 5.69
C GLY A 170 10.25 4.56 5.53
N ALA A 171 9.37 4.99 4.64
CA ALA A 171 9.00 6.40 4.51
C ALA A 171 8.20 6.90 5.72
N LYS A 172 8.18 8.23 5.88
CA LYS A 172 7.48 8.89 6.99
C LYS A 172 6.70 10.10 6.47
N TYR A 173 5.62 10.41 7.14
CA TYR A 173 4.81 11.60 6.88
C TYR A 173 4.47 12.34 8.19
N ARG A 174 3.99 13.58 8.08
CA ARG A 174 3.56 14.37 9.24
C ARG A 174 2.10 14.11 9.58
N THR A 175 1.83 13.78 10.83
CA THR A 175 0.46 13.63 11.36
C THR A 175 -0.22 14.99 11.58
N LYS A 176 -1.50 14.98 11.94
CA LYS A 176 -2.26 16.19 12.35
C LYS A 176 -1.59 16.94 13.52
N SER A 177 -0.95 16.23 14.45
CA SER A 177 -0.22 16.81 15.58
C SER A 177 1.16 17.37 15.19
N GLY A 178 1.61 17.17 13.97
CA GLY A 178 2.94 17.57 13.49
C GLY A 178 4.06 16.59 13.82
N GLU A 179 3.75 15.46 14.43
CA GLU A 179 4.69 14.37 14.69
C GLU A 179 4.96 13.56 13.42
N TRP A 180 6.08 12.85 13.41
CA TRP A 180 6.41 11.94 12.31
C TRP A 180 5.76 10.57 12.53
N ALA A 181 4.91 10.15 11.61
CA ALA A 181 4.41 8.79 11.51
C ALA A 181 5.12 8.01 10.39
N LYS A 182 5.25 6.72 10.56
CA LYS A 182 5.77 5.82 9.52
C LYS A 182 4.62 5.41 8.60
N VAL A 183 4.94 5.21 7.32
CA VAL A 183 4.04 4.49 6.42
C VAL A 183 3.80 3.09 6.97
N GLY A 184 2.58 2.61 6.92
CA GLY A 184 2.15 1.36 7.55
C GLY A 184 1.82 1.46 9.04
N SER A 185 1.82 2.67 9.63
CA SER A 185 1.40 2.87 11.04
C SER A 185 -0.11 2.92 11.24
N CYS A 186 -0.90 2.83 10.15
CA CYS A 186 -2.37 2.87 10.15
C CYS A 186 -2.97 4.06 10.92
N ASN A 187 -2.29 5.22 10.93
CA ASN A 187 -2.77 6.42 11.60
C ASN A 187 -3.90 7.11 10.82
N HIS A 188 -4.03 6.80 9.53
CA HIS A 188 -4.98 7.42 8.60
C HIS A 188 -5.54 6.38 7.61
N SER A 189 -5.50 5.08 7.96
CA SER A 189 -6.03 3.98 7.15
C SER A 189 -6.62 2.88 8.04
N ASP A 190 -7.40 1.98 7.44
CA ASP A 190 -8.11 0.86 8.07
C ASP A 190 -7.29 -0.43 8.08
#